data_a8bc4b60b640406b14342410956706ea
#
_entry.id   a8bc4b60b640406b14342410956706ea
#
_cell.length_a   1.000
_cell.length_b   1.000
_cell.length_c   1.000
_cell.angle_alpha   90.00
_cell.angle_beta   90.00
_cell.angle_gamma   90.00
#
_symmetry.space_group_name_H-M   'P 1'
#
loop_
_entity.id
_entity.type
_entity.pdbx_description
1 polymer ?
#
loop_
_entity_poly.entity_id
_entity_poly.type
_entity_poly.pdbx_seq_one_letter_code
_entity_poly.pdbx_strand_id
1 'polypeptide(L)'
;MKSNFSLFSIAASILLLAGANAFAQDASQSVNSAIVPEPRSASWMKRHERFVEEAKQDKDKIDVLFLGDSITDFWRRSGPRFGTNIWAKYYAPLNAADFGISGDQTQHVLWRIENGELDGLHPKVTVLMIGTNNGLSNSPAQIADGVKAILDKIQEKCPDTKILLLGVFPRNRTNDVAAQIEAPDKINAIISSYADGTKIRYLNINKQFLGPDGKVPADIMPDFLHPNEHGYQLWADAMNPTLYQMLGINK
;
A
#
# COMPACT_ATOMS: atom_id res chain seq x y z
N MET A 1 93.00 -25.43 34.11
CA MET A 1 91.76 -25.44 34.84
C MET A 1 90.98 -24.18 34.42
N LYS A 2 90.10 -24.26 33.51
CA LYS A 2 89.18 -23.14 33.12
C LYS A 2 87.84 -23.82 32.77
N SER A 3 86.80 -23.59 33.58
CA SER A 3 85.48 -24.05 33.46
C SER A 3 84.70 -23.14 32.47
N ASN A 4 84.13 -23.72 31.43
CA ASN A 4 83.17 -23.03 30.52
C ASN A 4 81.77 -23.27 31.03
N PHE A 5 81.13 -22.20 31.45
CA PHE A 5 79.66 -22.19 31.64
C PHE A 5 78.95 -21.82 30.33
N SER A 6 78.14 -22.76 29.86
CA SER A 6 77.25 -22.52 28.71
C SER A 6 75.94 -21.94 29.21
N LEU A 7 75.60 -20.80 28.72
CA LEU A 7 74.32 -20.12 28.93
C LEU A 7 73.30 -20.64 27.94
N PHE A 8 72.31 -21.36 28.42
CA PHE A 8 71.11 -21.73 27.60
C PHE A 8 70.15 -20.53 27.64
N SER A 9 69.98 -19.90 26.49
CA SER A 9 68.93 -18.91 26.31
C SER A 9 67.59 -19.63 25.99
N ILE A 10 66.65 -19.50 26.90
CA ILE A 10 65.26 -19.93 26.70
C ILE A 10 64.52 -18.77 26.02
N ALA A 11 64.24 -18.93 24.74
CA ALA A 11 63.32 -18.02 24.02
C ALA A 11 61.88 -18.37 24.34
N ALA A 12 61.24 -17.55 25.16
CA ALA A 12 59.79 -17.65 25.41
C ALA A 12 59.04 -17.04 24.25
N SER A 13 58.42 -17.89 23.42
CA SER A 13 57.49 -17.47 22.38
C SER A 13 56.16 -17.09 22.98
N ILE A 14 55.89 -15.79 23.05
CA ILE A 14 54.57 -15.25 23.44
C ILE A 14 53.66 -15.38 22.20
N LEU A 15 52.74 -16.35 22.22
CA LEU A 15 51.64 -16.45 21.27
C LEU A 15 50.59 -15.38 21.63
N LEU A 16 50.54 -14.28 20.88
CA LEU A 16 49.42 -13.34 20.91
C LEU A 16 48.20 -14.00 20.22
N LEU A 17 47.26 -14.51 21.00
CA LEU A 17 45.92 -14.80 20.53
C LEU A 17 45.18 -13.47 20.30
N ALA A 18 45.15 -13.02 19.04
CA ALA A 18 44.24 -11.99 18.63
C ALA A 18 42.82 -12.57 18.62
N GLY A 19 42.09 -12.39 19.72
CA GLY A 19 40.67 -12.66 19.79
C GLY A 19 39.94 -11.69 18.86
N ALA A 20 39.53 -12.14 17.70
CA ALA A 20 38.58 -11.44 16.89
C ALA A 20 37.22 -11.45 17.61
N ASN A 21 36.94 -10.41 18.36
CA ASN A 21 35.58 -10.09 18.80
C ASN A 21 34.79 -9.71 17.55
N ALA A 22 34.19 -10.70 16.87
CA ALA A 22 33.07 -10.49 15.97
C ALA A 22 31.93 -9.97 16.85
N PHE A 23 31.81 -8.65 16.95
CA PHE A 23 30.55 -8.04 17.37
C PHE A 23 29.53 -8.45 16.32
N ALA A 24 28.77 -9.49 16.64
CA ALA A 24 27.50 -9.75 16.00
C ALA A 24 26.67 -8.48 16.25
N GLN A 25 26.58 -7.63 15.23
CA GLN A 25 25.62 -6.57 15.18
C GLN A 25 24.25 -7.27 15.15
N ASP A 26 23.69 -7.42 16.36
CA ASP A 26 22.28 -7.77 16.50
C ASP A 26 21.50 -6.61 15.89
N ALA A 27 21.25 -6.72 14.59
CA ALA A 27 20.30 -5.86 13.92
C ALA A 27 18.95 -6.24 14.55
N SER A 28 18.58 -5.57 15.63
CA SER A 28 17.22 -5.58 16.12
C SER A 28 16.35 -5.22 14.93
N GLN A 29 15.74 -6.23 14.31
CA GLN A 29 14.81 -6.02 13.21
C GLN A 29 13.70 -5.15 13.80
N SER A 30 13.72 -3.87 13.48
CA SER A 30 12.64 -2.96 13.86
C SER A 30 11.35 -3.59 13.34
N VAL A 31 10.40 -3.77 14.25
CA VAL A 31 9.08 -4.33 13.91
C VAL A 31 8.53 -3.60 12.69
N ASN A 32 8.13 -4.33 11.66
CA ASN A 32 7.51 -3.74 10.48
C ASN A 32 6.16 -3.11 10.88
N SER A 33 6.14 -1.81 11.11
CA SER A 33 4.93 -1.11 11.53
C SER A 33 3.80 -1.18 10.49
N ALA A 34 4.12 -1.40 9.22
CA ALA A 34 3.13 -1.50 8.15
C ALA A 34 2.15 -2.69 8.29
N ILE A 35 2.50 -3.68 9.13
CA ILE A 35 1.67 -4.86 9.40
C ILE A 35 1.13 -4.92 10.84
N VAL A 36 1.39 -3.89 11.65
CA VAL A 36 0.89 -3.83 13.03
C VAL A 36 -0.37 -2.97 13.07
N PRO A 37 -1.57 -3.57 13.16
CA PRO A 37 -2.82 -2.82 13.10
C PRO A 37 -2.90 -1.77 14.21
N GLU A 38 -3.22 -0.53 13.86
CA GLU A 38 -3.39 0.56 14.83
C GLU A 38 -4.48 1.54 14.39
N PRO A 39 -5.28 2.06 15.35
CA PRO A 39 -6.23 3.12 15.07
C PRO A 39 -5.55 4.49 15.01
N ARG A 40 -6.30 5.49 14.56
CA ARG A 40 -5.83 6.88 14.51
C ARG A 40 -6.66 7.79 15.45
N SER A 41 -6.83 9.05 15.05
CA SER A 41 -7.52 10.07 15.82
C SER A 41 -9.02 9.81 16.00
N ALA A 42 -9.64 10.53 16.95
CA ALA A 42 -11.09 10.45 17.19
C ALA A 42 -11.95 10.79 15.94
N SER A 43 -11.49 11.72 15.08
CA SER A 43 -12.20 12.02 13.84
C SER A 43 -12.11 10.90 12.80
N TRP A 44 -10.99 10.19 12.78
CA TRP A 44 -10.80 8.99 11.96
C TRP A 44 -11.70 7.84 12.48
N MET A 45 -11.79 7.65 13.82
CA MET A 45 -12.68 6.65 14.42
C MET A 45 -14.14 6.88 13.99
N LYS A 46 -14.62 8.13 14.03
CA LYS A 46 -15.97 8.46 13.54
C LYS A 46 -16.19 8.11 12.05
N ARG A 47 -15.13 8.22 11.24
CA ARG A 47 -15.20 7.79 9.83
C ARG A 47 -15.32 6.28 9.72
N HIS A 48 -14.49 5.54 10.45
CA HIS A 48 -14.54 4.09 10.52
C HIS A 48 -15.90 3.58 11.02
N GLU A 49 -16.40 4.10 12.14
CA GLU A 49 -17.71 3.74 12.70
C GLU A 49 -18.85 3.93 11.68
N ARG A 50 -18.79 5.01 10.89
CA ARG A 50 -19.75 5.23 9.81
C ARG A 50 -19.67 4.18 8.71
N PHE A 51 -18.48 3.74 8.33
CA PHE A 51 -18.32 2.67 7.36
C PHE A 51 -18.78 1.31 7.90
N VAL A 52 -18.52 1.03 9.18
CA VAL A 52 -19.07 -0.16 9.85
C VAL A 52 -20.59 -0.15 9.83
N GLU A 53 -21.22 1.01 10.06
CA GLU A 53 -22.68 1.14 10.00
C GLU A 53 -23.19 1.01 8.55
N GLU A 54 -22.55 1.64 7.57
CA GLU A 54 -22.86 1.49 6.14
C GLU A 54 -22.75 0.02 5.70
N ALA A 55 -21.69 -0.67 6.14
CA ALA A 55 -21.50 -2.09 5.87
C ALA A 55 -22.67 -2.95 6.41
N LYS A 56 -23.14 -2.67 7.63
CA LYS A 56 -24.27 -3.39 8.22
C LYS A 56 -25.59 -3.13 7.50
N GLN A 57 -25.85 -1.88 7.10
CA GLN A 57 -27.11 -1.47 6.45
C GLN A 57 -27.19 -1.93 4.99
N ASP A 58 -26.06 -1.94 4.30
CA ASP A 58 -25.99 -2.16 2.84
C ASP A 58 -25.22 -3.44 2.47
N LYS A 59 -25.03 -4.37 3.39
CA LYS A 59 -24.24 -5.60 3.22
C LYS A 59 -24.57 -6.39 1.92
N ASP A 60 -25.85 -6.45 1.54
CA ASP A 60 -26.33 -7.18 0.38
C ASP A 60 -26.45 -6.30 -0.88
N LYS A 61 -26.09 -5.01 -0.78
CA LYS A 61 -26.22 -4.03 -1.86
C LYS A 61 -24.90 -3.61 -2.47
N ILE A 62 -23.78 -3.78 -1.72
CA ILE A 62 -22.47 -3.35 -2.19
C ILE A 62 -21.89 -4.44 -3.10
N ASP A 63 -21.89 -4.17 -4.41
CA ASP A 63 -21.30 -5.06 -5.42
C ASP A 63 -19.79 -4.78 -5.65
N VAL A 64 -19.37 -3.52 -5.50
CA VAL A 64 -18.00 -3.09 -5.67
C VAL A 64 -17.56 -2.28 -4.46
N LEU A 65 -16.47 -2.68 -3.82
CA LEU A 65 -15.90 -1.95 -2.69
C LEU A 65 -14.58 -1.31 -3.09
N PHE A 66 -14.43 0.00 -2.88
CA PHE A 66 -13.16 0.69 -2.98
C PHE A 66 -12.56 0.88 -1.60
N LEU A 67 -11.32 0.42 -1.40
CA LEU A 67 -10.62 0.46 -0.13
C LEU A 67 -9.26 1.13 -0.30
N GLY A 68 -8.93 2.10 0.56
CA GLY A 68 -7.68 2.85 0.42
C GLY A 68 -7.57 4.08 1.31
N ASP A 69 -6.75 5.02 0.87
CA ASP A 69 -6.43 6.28 1.56
C ASP A 69 -7.15 7.51 0.97
N SER A 70 -6.50 8.70 1.00
CA SER A 70 -7.06 9.94 0.45
C SER A 70 -7.35 9.87 -1.04
N ILE A 71 -6.54 9.14 -1.79
CA ILE A 71 -6.70 9.04 -3.23
C ILE A 71 -7.99 8.26 -3.56
N THR A 72 -8.37 7.30 -2.70
CA THR A 72 -9.66 6.61 -2.75
C THR A 72 -10.78 7.49 -2.18
N ASP A 73 -10.64 8.05 -0.97
CA ASP A 73 -11.64 8.93 -0.31
C ASP A 73 -12.13 10.08 -1.21
N PHE A 74 -11.27 10.58 -2.12
CA PHE A 74 -11.59 11.72 -2.97
C PHE A 74 -12.47 11.38 -4.17
N TRP A 75 -12.75 10.11 -4.44
CA TRP A 75 -13.78 9.74 -5.41
C TRP A 75 -15.14 10.36 -5.08
N ARG A 76 -15.49 10.47 -3.80
CA ARG A 76 -16.81 10.92 -3.35
C ARG A 76 -16.82 12.30 -2.67
N ARG A 77 -15.70 13.02 -2.67
CA ARG A 77 -15.67 14.40 -2.16
C ARG A 77 -16.26 15.37 -3.15
N SER A 78 -17.05 16.34 -2.64
CA SER A 78 -17.69 17.37 -3.45
C SER A 78 -16.70 18.40 -3.94
N GLY A 79 -16.77 18.75 -5.22
CA GLY A 79 -16.02 19.85 -5.85
C GLY A 79 -15.23 19.43 -7.10
N PRO A 80 -14.79 20.40 -7.92
CA PRO A 80 -14.15 20.13 -9.22
C PRO A 80 -12.75 19.52 -9.14
N ARG A 81 -12.19 19.44 -7.92
CA ARG A 81 -10.89 18.81 -7.65
C ARG A 81 -10.98 17.32 -7.34
N PHE A 82 -12.18 16.74 -7.38
CA PHE A 82 -12.46 15.39 -6.91
C PHE A 82 -13.15 14.55 -7.96
N GLY A 83 -13.23 13.24 -7.74
CA GLY A 83 -13.77 12.28 -8.69
C GLY A 83 -15.30 12.14 -8.69
N THR A 84 -16.06 13.03 -8.03
CA THR A 84 -17.50 12.85 -7.75
C THR A 84 -18.34 12.65 -9.01
N ASN A 85 -18.09 13.41 -10.07
CA ASN A 85 -18.84 13.27 -11.34
C ASN A 85 -18.51 11.94 -12.04
N ILE A 86 -17.23 11.55 -11.97
CA ILE A 86 -16.75 10.29 -12.56
C ILE A 86 -17.32 9.12 -11.78
N TRP A 87 -17.34 9.22 -10.43
CA TRP A 87 -17.99 8.22 -9.57
C TRP A 87 -19.46 8.04 -9.90
N ALA A 88 -20.20 9.15 -9.97
CA ALA A 88 -21.64 9.11 -10.29
C ALA A 88 -21.92 8.46 -11.66
N LYS A 89 -21.03 8.68 -12.62
CA LYS A 89 -21.16 8.13 -13.98
C LYS A 89 -20.85 6.63 -14.05
N TYR A 90 -19.79 6.16 -13.38
CA TYR A 90 -19.24 4.82 -13.60
C TYR A 90 -19.49 3.85 -12.45
N TYR A 91 -19.43 4.32 -11.19
CA TYR A 91 -19.38 3.43 -10.02
C TYR A 91 -20.68 3.41 -9.21
N ALA A 92 -21.38 4.54 -9.10
CA ALA A 92 -22.69 4.55 -8.46
C ALA A 92 -23.70 3.55 -9.12
N PRO A 93 -23.76 3.44 -10.46
CA PRO A 93 -24.60 2.42 -11.11
C PRO A 93 -24.16 0.97 -10.89
N LEU A 94 -22.96 0.75 -10.35
CA LEU A 94 -22.43 -0.57 -10.00
C LEU A 94 -22.64 -0.93 -8.53
N ASN A 95 -23.46 -0.17 -7.79
CA ASN A 95 -23.61 -0.33 -6.35
C ASN A 95 -22.25 -0.27 -5.63
N ALA A 96 -21.40 0.68 -6.02
CA ALA A 96 -20.08 0.80 -5.44
C ALA A 96 -20.11 1.60 -4.13
N ALA A 97 -19.35 1.14 -3.14
CA ALA A 97 -19.06 1.86 -1.89
C ALA A 97 -17.59 2.29 -1.87
N ASP A 98 -17.33 3.46 -1.27
CA ASP A 98 -16.01 4.03 -1.10
C ASP A 98 -15.67 4.11 0.39
N PHE A 99 -14.77 3.24 0.82
CA PHE A 99 -14.25 3.15 2.19
C PHE A 99 -12.81 3.68 2.27
N GLY A 100 -12.49 4.71 1.50
CA GLY A 100 -11.24 5.45 1.63
C GLY A 100 -11.26 6.38 2.85
N ILE A 101 -10.13 6.45 3.58
CA ILE A 101 -9.90 7.47 4.62
C ILE A 101 -8.58 8.18 4.37
N SER A 102 -8.64 9.50 4.21
CA SER A 102 -7.47 10.33 3.95
C SER A 102 -6.37 10.14 4.99
N GLY A 103 -5.13 9.92 4.51
CA GLY A 103 -3.95 9.74 5.34
C GLY A 103 -3.74 8.31 5.86
N ASP A 104 -4.60 7.36 5.48
CA ASP A 104 -4.40 5.96 5.89
C ASP A 104 -3.11 5.38 5.32
N GLN A 105 -2.47 4.60 6.17
CA GLN A 105 -1.37 3.69 5.89
C GLN A 105 -1.90 2.25 5.92
N THR A 106 -1.10 1.29 5.53
CA THR A 106 -1.50 -0.13 5.49
C THR A 106 -2.01 -0.64 6.85
N GLN A 107 -1.31 -0.32 7.95
CA GLN A 107 -1.71 -0.71 9.30
C GLN A 107 -3.06 -0.15 9.74
N HIS A 108 -3.44 1.03 9.25
CA HIS A 108 -4.74 1.62 9.56
C HIS A 108 -5.87 0.88 8.82
N VAL A 109 -5.66 0.53 7.55
CA VAL A 109 -6.61 -0.28 6.77
C VAL A 109 -6.76 -1.67 7.40
N LEU A 110 -5.65 -2.30 7.81
CA LEU A 110 -5.69 -3.58 8.55
C LEU A 110 -6.55 -3.46 9.80
N TRP A 111 -6.30 -2.45 10.61
CA TRP A 111 -7.07 -2.22 11.84
C TRP A 111 -8.57 -2.08 11.55
N ARG A 112 -8.95 -1.31 10.52
CA ARG A 112 -10.35 -1.11 10.14
C ARG A 112 -11.04 -2.42 9.76
N ILE A 113 -10.36 -3.24 8.96
CA ILE A 113 -10.89 -4.56 8.55
C ILE A 113 -11.07 -5.47 9.77
N GLU A 114 -10.10 -5.50 10.68
CA GLU A 114 -10.16 -6.31 11.90
C GLU A 114 -11.21 -5.83 12.89
N ASN A 115 -11.61 -4.56 12.80
CA ASN A 115 -12.60 -3.94 13.67
C ASN A 115 -13.98 -3.75 13.00
N GLY A 116 -14.33 -4.65 12.08
CA GLY A 116 -15.70 -4.84 11.63
C GLY A 116 -16.07 -4.16 10.32
N GLU A 117 -15.16 -3.45 9.64
CA GLU A 117 -15.50 -2.69 8.45
C GLU A 117 -15.92 -3.58 7.26
N LEU A 118 -15.47 -4.82 7.21
CA LEU A 118 -15.86 -5.79 6.18
C LEU A 118 -16.80 -6.90 6.70
N ASP A 119 -17.24 -6.84 7.96
CA ASP A 119 -18.02 -7.91 8.55
C ASP A 119 -19.39 -8.04 7.88
N GLY A 120 -19.64 -9.21 7.27
CA GLY A 120 -20.88 -9.52 6.58
C GLY A 120 -21.01 -8.91 5.19
N LEU A 121 -19.99 -8.23 4.65
CA LEU A 121 -19.97 -7.78 3.28
C LEU A 121 -19.64 -8.93 2.31
N HIS A 122 -20.25 -8.88 1.12
CA HIS A 122 -20.05 -9.85 0.05
C HIS A 122 -19.84 -9.15 -1.31
N PRO A 123 -18.91 -8.18 -1.43
CA PRO A 123 -18.69 -7.50 -2.70
C PRO A 123 -18.18 -8.49 -3.75
N LYS A 124 -18.65 -8.33 -4.99
CA LYS A 124 -18.16 -9.11 -6.14
C LYS A 124 -16.69 -8.79 -6.42
N VAL A 125 -16.35 -7.51 -6.30
CA VAL A 125 -14.97 -7.02 -6.49
C VAL A 125 -14.61 -5.99 -5.42
N THR A 126 -13.44 -6.16 -4.81
CA THR A 126 -12.79 -5.13 -3.98
C THR A 126 -11.63 -4.51 -4.75
N VAL A 127 -11.66 -3.19 -4.94
CA VAL A 127 -10.57 -2.41 -5.54
C VAL A 127 -9.71 -1.88 -4.40
N LEU A 128 -8.45 -2.28 -4.35
CA LEU A 128 -7.50 -1.86 -3.31
C LEU A 128 -6.38 -1.00 -3.90
N MET A 129 -6.20 0.21 -3.36
CA MET A 129 -5.02 1.04 -3.61
C MET A 129 -4.57 1.69 -2.30
N ILE A 130 -3.39 1.31 -1.80
CA ILE A 130 -2.85 1.75 -0.51
C ILE A 130 -1.31 1.67 -0.51
N GLY A 131 -0.65 2.44 0.36
CA GLY A 131 0.80 2.38 0.59
C GLY A 131 1.50 3.71 0.38
N THR A 132 0.86 4.70 -0.26
CA THR A 132 1.50 5.99 -0.53
C THR A 132 1.92 6.73 0.74
N ASN A 133 1.14 6.64 1.83
CA ASN A 133 1.42 7.32 3.10
C ASN A 133 2.46 6.60 3.96
N ASN A 134 2.70 5.31 3.73
CA ASN A 134 3.76 4.56 4.42
C ASN A 134 5.17 4.99 3.99
N GLY A 135 5.33 5.58 2.81
CA GLY A 135 6.64 5.89 2.24
C GLY A 135 7.55 6.85 3.05
N LEU A 136 7.01 7.46 4.12
CA LEU A 136 7.78 8.26 5.06
C LEU A 136 8.38 7.45 6.22
N SER A 137 7.85 6.24 6.47
CA SER A 137 8.14 5.45 7.68
C SER A 137 8.61 4.03 7.38
N ASN A 138 8.29 3.50 6.20
CA ASN A 138 8.51 2.10 5.85
C ASN A 138 9.29 1.97 4.54
N SER A 139 10.10 0.92 4.43
CA SER A 139 10.73 0.53 3.18
C SER A 139 9.71 -0.02 2.18
N PRO A 140 10.03 -0.04 0.87
CA PRO A 140 9.14 -0.66 -0.13
C PRO A 140 8.74 -2.10 0.18
N ALA A 141 9.65 -2.91 0.73
CA ALA A 141 9.35 -4.29 1.14
C ALA A 141 8.37 -4.32 2.33
N GLN A 142 8.57 -3.47 3.33
CA GLN A 142 7.66 -3.39 4.47
C GLN A 142 6.25 -2.93 4.06
N ILE A 143 6.16 -2.00 3.10
CA ILE A 143 4.87 -1.55 2.56
C ILE A 143 4.19 -2.70 1.82
N ALA A 144 4.95 -3.44 1.00
CA ALA A 144 4.43 -4.61 0.30
C ALA A 144 3.90 -5.67 1.26
N ASP A 145 4.60 -5.93 2.39
CA ASP A 145 4.11 -6.82 3.44
C ASP A 145 2.76 -6.34 4.00
N GLY A 146 2.63 -5.02 4.23
CA GLY A 146 1.37 -4.41 4.66
C GLY A 146 0.23 -4.60 3.66
N VAL A 147 0.51 -4.43 2.36
CA VAL A 147 -0.45 -4.72 1.28
C VAL A 147 -0.84 -6.19 1.28
N LYS A 148 0.16 -7.10 1.43
CA LYS A 148 -0.11 -8.55 1.49
C LYS A 148 -1.04 -8.90 2.66
N ALA A 149 -0.76 -8.36 3.84
CA ALA A 149 -1.59 -8.60 5.01
C ALA A 149 -3.05 -8.11 4.81
N ILE A 150 -3.25 -6.97 4.12
CA ILE A 150 -4.59 -6.49 3.76
C ILE A 150 -5.27 -7.45 2.79
N LEU A 151 -4.57 -7.92 1.76
CA LEU A 151 -5.12 -8.89 0.80
C LEU A 151 -5.59 -10.17 1.51
N ASP A 152 -4.76 -10.70 2.42
CA ASP A 152 -5.10 -11.90 3.19
C ASP A 152 -6.33 -11.66 4.08
N LYS A 153 -6.41 -10.48 4.71
CA LYS A 153 -7.54 -10.14 5.58
C LYS A 153 -8.83 -9.89 4.79
N ILE A 154 -8.76 -9.31 3.59
CA ILE A 154 -9.93 -9.21 2.69
C ILE A 154 -10.41 -10.61 2.29
N GLN A 155 -9.52 -11.53 1.93
CA GLN A 155 -9.90 -12.89 1.57
C GLN A 155 -10.47 -13.68 2.75
N GLU A 156 -9.98 -13.43 3.97
CA GLU A 156 -10.53 -14.02 5.20
C GLU A 156 -11.96 -13.54 5.46
N LYS A 157 -12.21 -12.22 5.36
CA LYS A 157 -13.51 -11.61 5.68
C LYS A 157 -14.54 -11.77 4.54
N CYS A 158 -14.09 -11.72 3.31
CA CYS A 158 -14.92 -11.77 2.10
C CYS A 158 -14.36 -12.83 1.12
N PRO A 159 -14.49 -14.15 1.42
CA PRO A 159 -13.80 -15.21 0.69
C PRO A 159 -14.19 -15.33 -0.79
N ASP A 160 -15.37 -14.82 -1.17
CA ASP A 160 -15.86 -14.88 -2.55
C ASP A 160 -15.51 -13.64 -3.37
N THR A 161 -15.02 -12.57 -2.75
CA THR A 161 -14.63 -11.34 -3.47
C THR A 161 -13.42 -11.60 -4.36
N LYS A 162 -13.42 -11.02 -5.54
CA LYS A 162 -12.21 -10.85 -6.36
C LYS A 162 -11.56 -9.53 -5.98
N ILE A 163 -10.24 -9.47 -5.96
CA ILE A 163 -9.52 -8.26 -5.59
C ILE A 163 -8.82 -7.69 -6.82
N LEU A 164 -9.13 -6.43 -7.16
CA LEU A 164 -8.38 -5.64 -8.11
C LEU A 164 -7.36 -4.80 -7.34
N LEU A 165 -6.13 -5.30 -7.26
CA LEU A 165 -5.02 -4.61 -6.64
C LEU A 165 -4.42 -3.61 -7.63
N LEU A 166 -4.50 -2.33 -7.33
CA LEU A 166 -3.85 -1.29 -8.12
C LEU A 166 -2.42 -1.03 -7.65
N GLY A 167 -1.55 -0.71 -8.58
CA GLY A 167 -0.23 -0.17 -8.24
C GLY A 167 -0.36 1.13 -7.45
N VAL A 168 0.55 1.37 -6.51
CA VAL A 168 0.69 2.66 -5.81
C VAL A 168 1.00 3.74 -6.84
N PHE A 169 0.25 4.84 -6.81
CA PHE A 169 0.37 5.88 -7.83
C PHE A 169 1.66 6.69 -7.70
N PRO A 170 2.16 7.26 -8.81
CA PRO A 170 3.33 8.13 -8.78
C PRO A 170 3.03 9.41 -8.01
N ARG A 171 4.06 10.01 -7.43
CA ARG A 171 3.94 11.26 -6.66
C ARG A 171 5.24 12.07 -6.72
N ASN A 172 5.13 13.40 -6.72
CA ASN A 172 6.27 14.31 -6.82
C ASN A 172 6.33 15.34 -5.67
N ARG A 173 5.97 14.95 -4.47
CA ARG A 173 5.75 15.90 -3.35
C ARG A 173 7.00 16.54 -2.76
N THR A 174 8.22 16.16 -3.14
CA THR A 174 9.45 16.79 -2.67
C THR A 174 10.33 17.24 -3.84
N ASN A 175 11.32 18.09 -3.56
CA ASN A 175 12.29 18.55 -4.56
C ASN A 175 13.22 17.41 -5.07
N ASP A 176 13.21 16.24 -4.42
CA ASP A 176 13.90 15.04 -4.89
C ASP A 176 12.96 14.18 -5.75
N VAL A 177 12.88 14.54 -7.00
CA VAL A 177 11.99 13.93 -8.00
C VAL A 177 12.32 12.44 -8.20
N ALA A 178 13.59 12.04 -8.09
CA ALA A 178 14.02 10.67 -8.33
C ALA A 178 13.52 9.72 -7.23
N ALA A 179 13.69 10.09 -5.97
CA ALA A 179 13.28 9.26 -4.83
C ALA A 179 11.77 9.01 -4.75
N GLN A 180 10.97 9.87 -5.36
CA GLN A 180 9.51 9.80 -5.23
C GLN A 180 8.81 9.01 -6.33
N ILE A 181 9.37 8.97 -7.52
CA ILE A 181 8.91 8.07 -8.58
C ILE A 181 9.41 6.65 -8.30
N GLU A 182 10.65 6.55 -7.83
CA GLU A 182 11.32 5.27 -7.60
C GLU A 182 10.67 4.44 -6.47
N ALA A 183 10.18 5.07 -5.41
CA ALA A 183 9.57 4.34 -4.29
C ALA A 183 8.25 3.63 -4.67
N PRO A 184 7.27 4.26 -5.35
CA PRO A 184 6.11 3.56 -5.87
C PRO A 184 6.47 2.42 -6.83
N ASP A 185 7.46 2.59 -7.71
CA ASP A 185 7.86 1.56 -8.66
C ASP A 185 8.48 0.34 -7.95
N LYS A 186 9.28 0.55 -6.90
CA LYS A 186 9.83 -0.54 -6.08
C LYS A 186 8.72 -1.31 -5.33
N ILE A 187 7.74 -0.60 -4.78
CA ILE A 187 6.57 -1.23 -4.16
C ILE A 187 5.80 -2.04 -5.20
N ASN A 188 5.51 -1.42 -6.35
CA ASN A 188 4.73 -2.00 -7.43
C ASN A 188 5.39 -3.25 -8.03
N ALA A 189 6.72 -3.28 -8.12
CA ALA A 189 7.47 -4.46 -8.53
C ALA A 189 7.21 -5.67 -7.62
N ILE A 190 7.11 -5.44 -6.29
CA ILE A 190 6.85 -6.50 -5.32
C ILE A 190 5.38 -6.90 -5.35
N ILE A 191 4.45 -5.95 -5.19
CA ILE A 191 3.02 -6.25 -5.06
C ILE A 191 2.41 -6.84 -6.34
N SER A 192 3.02 -6.60 -7.51
CA SER A 192 2.60 -7.23 -8.76
C SER A 192 2.65 -8.76 -8.71
N SER A 193 3.56 -9.33 -7.91
CA SER A 193 3.70 -10.78 -7.73
C SER A 193 2.59 -11.40 -6.86
N TYR A 194 1.75 -10.59 -6.21
CA TYR A 194 0.64 -11.08 -5.39
C TYR A 194 -0.59 -11.47 -6.22
N ALA A 195 -0.59 -11.11 -7.51
CA ALA A 195 -1.63 -11.56 -8.43
C ALA A 195 -1.55 -13.08 -8.64
N ASP A 196 -2.66 -13.77 -8.46
CA ASP A 196 -2.79 -15.22 -8.66
C ASP A 196 -3.53 -15.57 -9.95
N GLY A 197 -3.97 -14.55 -10.71
CA GLY A 197 -4.70 -14.70 -11.97
C GLY A 197 -6.16 -15.12 -11.82
N THR A 198 -6.62 -15.44 -10.62
CA THR A 198 -7.98 -15.92 -10.31
C THR A 198 -8.74 -15.00 -9.37
N LYS A 199 -8.31 -14.93 -8.10
CA LYS A 199 -8.91 -14.08 -7.06
C LYS A 199 -8.31 -12.69 -7.03
N ILE A 200 -7.01 -12.56 -7.23
CA ILE A 200 -6.27 -11.30 -7.20
C ILE A 200 -5.76 -10.97 -8.59
N ARG A 201 -6.18 -9.84 -9.12
CA ARG A 201 -5.60 -9.23 -10.32
C ARG A 201 -4.83 -7.98 -9.94
N TYR A 202 -3.63 -7.84 -10.48
CA TYR A 202 -2.84 -6.63 -10.36
C TYR A 202 -2.98 -5.77 -11.62
N LEU A 203 -3.15 -4.47 -11.42
CA LEU A 203 -3.20 -3.50 -12.52
C LEU A 203 -2.39 -2.25 -12.16
N ASN A 204 -1.36 -1.96 -12.96
CA ASN A 204 -0.60 -0.72 -12.86
C ASN A 204 -1.04 0.26 -13.94
N ILE A 205 -1.66 1.36 -13.52
CA ILE A 205 -2.15 2.42 -14.41
C ILE A 205 -1.28 3.67 -14.37
N ASN A 206 -0.10 3.63 -13.74
CA ASN A 206 0.74 4.80 -13.47
C ASN A 206 1.12 5.59 -14.72
N LYS A 207 1.24 4.92 -15.86
CA LYS A 207 1.53 5.58 -17.15
C LYS A 207 0.49 6.64 -17.54
N GLN A 208 -0.75 6.50 -17.06
CA GLN A 208 -1.82 7.46 -17.35
C GLN A 208 -1.62 8.80 -16.63
N PHE A 209 -0.82 8.81 -15.58
CA PHE A 209 -0.55 9.98 -14.75
C PHE A 209 0.79 10.65 -15.05
N LEU A 210 1.54 10.15 -16.03
CA LEU A 210 2.87 10.67 -16.34
C LEU A 210 2.87 11.41 -17.68
N GLY A 211 3.49 12.57 -17.67
CA GLY A 211 3.81 13.33 -18.88
C GLY A 211 4.95 12.69 -19.68
N PRO A 212 5.25 13.26 -20.87
CA PRO A 212 6.34 12.77 -21.73
C PRO A 212 7.73 12.79 -21.07
N ASP A 213 7.89 13.64 -20.05
CA ASP A 213 9.12 13.77 -19.26
C ASP A 213 9.19 12.76 -18.08
N GLY A 214 8.19 11.88 -17.96
CA GLY A 214 8.08 10.90 -16.89
C GLY A 214 7.64 11.48 -15.54
N LYS A 215 7.17 12.74 -15.50
CA LYS A 215 6.72 13.39 -14.28
C LYS A 215 5.20 13.48 -14.24
N VAL A 216 4.68 13.65 -13.01
CA VAL A 216 3.25 13.91 -12.80
C VAL A 216 2.92 15.36 -13.16
N PRO A 217 2.08 15.62 -14.17
CA PRO A 217 1.68 16.99 -14.53
C PRO A 217 0.70 17.57 -13.50
N ALA A 218 0.79 18.90 -13.26
CA ALA A 218 -0.09 19.58 -12.31
C ALA A 218 -1.55 19.68 -12.80
N ASP A 219 -1.81 19.55 -14.09
CA ASP A 219 -3.16 19.48 -14.68
C ASP A 219 -3.84 18.13 -14.50
N ILE A 220 -3.11 17.10 -14.05
CA ILE A 220 -3.62 15.79 -13.66
C ILE A 220 -3.66 15.66 -12.13
N MET A 221 -2.58 16.04 -11.45
CA MET A 221 -2.46 16.04 -9.98
C MET A 221 -1.92 17.39 -9.50
N PRO A 222 -2.80 18.36 -9.16
CA PRO A 222 -2.39 19.72 -8.84
C PRO A 222 -1.43 19.88 -7.67
N ASP A 223 -1.44 18.95 -6.73
CA ASP A 223 -0.52 18.87 -5.59
C ASP A 223 0.52 17.75 -5.75
N PHE A 224 0.64 17.23 -6.97
CA PHE A 224 1.55 16.13 -7.34
C PHE A 224 1.35 14.83 -6.55
N LEU A 225 0.14 14.62 -6.01
CA LEU A 225 -0.25 13.44 -5.25
C LEU A 225 -1.69 13.00 -5.52
N HIS A 226 -2.63 13.94 -5.49
CA HIS A 226 -4.04 13.64 -5.61
C HIS A 226 -4.55 13.96 -7.01
N PRO A 227 -5.15 13.00 -7.72
CA PRO A 227 -5.79 13.25 -8.99
C PRO A 227 -6.90 14.31 -8.83
N ASN A 228 -7.02 15.22 -9.80
CA ASN A 228 -8.21 16.03 -9.99
C ASN A 228 -9.25 15.27 -10.82
N GLU A 229 -10.36 15.89 -11.20
CA GLU A 229 -11.43 15.27 -11.99
C GLU A 229 -10.89 14.62 -13.28
N HIS A 230 -9.96 15.29 -13.99
CA HIS A 230 -9.30 14.73 -15.17
C HIS A 230 -8.47 13.48 -14.82
N GLY A 231 -7.68 13.54 -13.75
CA GLY A 231 -6.92 12.38 -13.27
C GLY A 231 -7.82 11.21 -12.86
N TYR A 232 -8.98 11.48 -12.26
CA TYR A 232 -9.97 10.45 -11.95
C TYR A 232 -10.62 9.86 -13.21
N GLN A 233 -10.83 10.67 -14.26
CA GLN A 233 -11.29 10.14 -15.54
C GLN A 233 -10.24 9.20 -16.16
N LEU A 234 -8.95 9.60 -16.16
CA LEU A 234 -7.85 8.74 -16.62
C LEU A 234 -7.77 7.41 -15.83
N TRP A 235 -7.96 7.48 -14.51
CA TRP A 235 -8.04 6.29 -13.67
C TRP A 235 -9.21 5.38 -14.08
N ALA A 236 -10.41 5.96 -14.22
CA ALA A 236 -11.58 5.21 -14.62
C ALA A 236 -11.40 4.54 -15.98
N ASP A 237 -10.92 5.26 -16.98
CA ASP A 237 -10.71 4.76 -18.34
C ASP A 237 -9.70 3.59 -18.37
N ALA A 238 -8.64 3.67 -17.58
CA ALA A 238 -7.63 2.61 -17.50
C ALA A 238 -8.09 1.38 -16.70
N MET A 239 -8.89 1.58 -15.66
CA MET A 239 -9.31 0.51 -14.75
C MET A 239 -10.56 -0.22 -15.22
N ASN A 240 -11.54 0.51 -15.78
CA ASN A 240 -12.86 -0.02 -16.07
C ASN A 240 -12.89 -1.29 -16.94
N PRO A 241 -12.06 -1.44 -17.98
CA PRO A 241 -12.05 -2.68 -18.75
C PRO A 241 -11.77 -3.92 -17.89
N THR A 242 -10.80 -3.81 -16.98
CA THR A 242 -10.47 -4.91 -16.05
C THR A 242 -11.57 -5.11 -15.01
N LEU A 243 -12.08 -4.04 -14.42
CA LEU A 243 -13.15 -4.10 -13.42
C LEU A 243 -14.42 -4.74 -14.00
N TYR A 244 -14.85 -4.32 -15.20
CA TYR A 244 -16.03 -4.87 -15.86
C TYR A 244 -15.84 -6.36 -16.19
N GLN A 245 -14.66 -6.75 -16.67
CA GLN A 245 -14.36 -8.16 -16.89
C GLN A 245 -14.45 -8.97 -15.59
N MET A 246 -13.95 -8.44 -14.47
CA MET A 246 -14.03 -9.11 -13.16
C MET A 246 -15.46 -9.23 -12.65
N LEU A 247 -16.31 -8.25 -12.97
CA LEU A 247 -17.76 -8.24 -12.66
C LEU A 247 -18.58 -9.11 -13.61
N GLY A 248 -18.04 -9.58 -14.74
CA GLY A 248 -18.79 -10.27 -15.78
C GLY A 248 -19.70 -9.36 -16.58
N ILE A 249 -19.37 -8.07 -16.68
CA ILE A 249 -20.12 -7.06 -17.43
C ILE A 249 -19.49 -6.92 -18.82
N ASN A 250 -20.27 -7.16 -19.86
CA ASN A 250 -19.87 -6.89 -21.24
C ASN A 250 -20.23 -5.42 -21.56
N LYS A 251 -19.25 -4.54 -21.62
CA LYS A 251 -19.37 -3.15 -22.07
C LYS A 251 -18.32 -2.84 -23.09
#